data_4200a96ef0e2a3a6e77d775bcabeafac
#
_entry.id   4200a96ef0e2a3a6e77d775bcabeafac
#
_cell.length_a   1.000
_cell.length_b   1.000
_cell.length_c   1.000
_cell.angle_alpha   90.00
_cell.angle_beta   90.00
_cell.angle_gamma   90.00
#
_symmetry.space_group_name_H-M   'P 1'
#
loop_
_entity.id
_entity.type
_entity.pdbx_description
1 polymer ?
#
loop_
_entity_poly.entity_id
_entity_poly.type
_entity_poly.pdbx_seq_one_letter_code
_entity_poly.pdbx_strand_id
1 'polypeptide(L)'
;MYNNYYILNLLNIKDQNIFINTNNIEERKIKNKNYKIIEGILTYKPKCCPICGVVNESSNDIIKWGFRKNCKIKIPKISNCYSLLILHKQRFFCKHCNNTFIAETNLIDRNKNISNNTELQLNLELMQKQSEKDIAKRLDISVSKIDRKLNEISSHKVLRHETLPTSMICFSFFLLFKSN
;
A
#
# COMPACT_ATOMS: atom_id res chain seq x y z
N MET A 1 8.60 22.64 -8.32
CA MET A 1 9.26 21.33 -8.02
C MET A 1 9.47 21.11 -6.54
N TYR A 2 9.85 22.13 -5.75
CA TYR A 2 10.07 22.00 -4.29
C TYR A 2 8.84 21.53 -3.49
N ASN A 3 7.65 21.92 -3.90
CA ASN A 3 6.41 21.63 -3.18
C ASN A 3 6.07 20.12 -3.14
N ASN A 4 6.35 19.36 -4.21
CA ASN A 4 6.04 17.92 -4.27
C ASN A 4 6.86 17.10 -3.27
N TYR A 5 8.15 17.40 -3.11
CA TYR A 5 9.04 16.70 -2.16
C TYR A 5 8.57 16.84 -0.72
N TYR A 6 8.19 18.05 -0.29
CA TYR A 6 7.69 18.29 1.06
C TYR A 6 6.37 17.55 1.31
N ILE A 7 5.49 17.52 0.32
CA ILE A 7 4.21 16.80 0.45
C ILE A 7 4.42 15.29 0.51
N LEU A 8 5.28 14.73 -0.33
CA LEU A 8 5.62 13.31 -0.27
C LEU A 8 6.20 12.93 1.10
N ASN A 9 7.08 13.76 1.66
CA ASN A 9 7.63 13.55 2.99
C ASN A 9 6.55 13.65 4.07
N LEU A 10 5.67 14.64 4.01
CA LEU A 10 4.55 14.81 4.94
C LEU A 10 3.61 13.59 4.91
N LEU A 11 3.40 13.00 3.73
CA LEU A 11 2.60 11.81 3.54
C LEU A 11 3.38 10.50 3.81
N ASN A 12 4.66 10.61 4.16
CA ASN A 12 5.59 9.49 4.29
C ASN A 12 5.64 8.60 3.04
N ILE A 13 5.57 9.21 1.86
CA ILE A 13 5.68 8.54 0.56
C ILE A 13 7.13 8.66 0.09
N LYS A 14 7.86 7.54 0.03
CA LYS A 14 9.28 7.52 -0.34
C LYS A 14 9.54 7.52 -1.85
N ASP A 15 8.52 7.24 -2.67
CA ASP A 15 8.66 7.16 -4.11
C ASP A 15 8.59 8.54 -4.76
N GLN A 16 9.73 9.03 -5.24
CA GLN A 16 9.86 10.33 -5.90
C GLN A 16 9.21 10.40 -7.29
N ASN A 17 8.83 9.25 -7.87
CA ASN A 17 8.15 9.20 -9.16
C ASN A 17 6.65 9.50 -9.05
N ILE A 18 6.16 9.71 -7.83
CA ILE A 18 4.77 10.12 -7.56
C ILE A 18 4.73 11.65 -7.52
N PHE A 19 3.88 12.23 -8.33
CA PHE A 19 3.62 13.68 -8.39
C PHE A 19 2.21 13.93 -7.85
N ILE A 20 2.12 14.64 -6.73
CA ILE A 20 0.84 14.98 -6.09
C ILE A 20 0.28 16.26 -6.70
N ASN A 21 -1.00 16.22 -7.05
CA ASN A 21 -1.72 17.42 -7.47
C ASN A 21 -2.24 18.16 -6.23
N THR A 22 -1.52 19.21 -5.84
CA THR A 22 -1.82 20.00 -4.65
C THR A 22 -3.10 20.81 -4.75
N ASN A 23 -3.53 21.13 -5.97
CA ASN A 23 -4.73 21.93 -6.21
C ASN A 23 -6.02 21.11 -6.06
N ASN A 24 -5.92 19.77 -6.04
CA ASN A 24 -7.07 18.86 -6.00
C ASN A 24 -7.09 18.02 -4.71
N ILE A 25 -6.82 18.66 -3.57
CA ILE A 25 -7.05 18.01 -2.27
C ILE A 25 -8.48 18.34 -1.85
N GLU A 26 -9.35 17.33 -1.90
CA GLU A 26 -10.77 17.48 -1.58
C GLU A 26 -11.12 16.76 -0.29
N GLU A 27 -12.02 17.35 0.50
CA GLU A 27 -12.70 16.66 1.58
C GLU A 27 -14.07 16.17 1.10
N ARG A 28 -14.28 14.86 1.16
CA ARG A 28 -15.54 14.25 0.70
C ARG A 28 -16.08 13.26 1.73
N LYS A 29 -17.37 13.33 1.99
CA LYS A 29 -18.06 12.35 2.84
C LYS A 29 -18.43 11.12 2.01
N ILE A 30 -17.91 9.95 2.38
CA ILE A 30 -18.18 8.66 1.73
C ILE A 30 -18.68 7.69 2.82
N LYS A 31 -19.87 7.12 2.66
CA LYS A 31 -20.47 6.17 3.62
C LYS A 31 -20.40 6.66 5.07
N ASN A 32 -20.81 7.90 5.32
CA ASN A 32 -20.79 8.58 6.63
C ASN A 32 -19.38 8.76 7.25
N LYS A 33 -18.31 8.62 6.49
CA LYS A 33 -16.92 8.88 6.90
C LYS A 33 -16.35 10.04 6.11
N ASN A 34 -15.58 10.90 6.75
CA ASN A 34 -14.90 12.01 6.11
C ASN A 34 -13.57 11.52 5.55
N TYR A 35 -13.37 11.72 4.24
CA TYR A 35 -12.14 11.38 3.54
C TYR A 35 -11.46 12.61 2.99
N LYS A 36 -10.14 12.68 3.16
CA LYS A 36 -9.26 13.53 2.35
C LYS A 36 -8.86 12.76 1.11
N ILE A 37 -9.26 13.26 -0.03
CA ILE A 37 -8.92 12.68 -1.34
C ILE A 37 -7.77 13.47 -1.91
N ILE A 38 -6.68 12.77 -2.22
CA ILE A 38 -5.46 13.32 -2.78
C ILE A 38 -5.26 12.67 -4.13
N GLU A 39 -5.08 13.46 -5.18
CA GLU A 39 -4.79 12.96 -6.51
C GLU A 39 -3.29 13.03 -6.81
N GLY A 40 -2.79 12.02 -7.51
CA GLY A 40 -1.40 11.95 -7.91
C GLY A 40 -1.19 11.16 -9.18
N ILE A 41 -0.04 11.38 -9.81
CA ILE A 41 0.40 10.72 -11.03
C ILE A 41 1.69 9.98 -10.72
N LEU A 42 1.75 8.69 -11.07
CA LEU A 42 2.97 7.91 -11.06
C LEU A 42 3.52 7.81 -12.48
N THR A 43 4.67 8.39 -12.72
CA THR A 43 5.36 8.34 -14.01
C THR A 43 6.87 8.37 -13.84
N TYR A 44 7.55 7.58 -14.65
CA TYR A 44 9.01 7.55 -14.73
C TYR A 44 9.44 7.07 -16.12
N LYS A 45 10.73 7.04 -16.38
CA LYS A 45 11.30 6.41 -17.57
C LYS A 45 11.73 5.00 -17.18
N PRO A 46 11.11 3.94 -17.73
CA PRO A 46 11.48 2.57 -17.41
C PRO A 46 12.87 2.25 -17.99
N LYS A 47 13.69 1.54 -17.22
CA LYS A 47 15.04 1.12 -17.64
C LYS A 47 14.99 -0.06 -18.59
N CYS A 48 14.08 -1.00 -18.36
CA CYS A 48 13.89 -2.19 -19.18
C CYS A 48 12.42 -2.62 -19.20
N CYS A 49 12.08 -3.47 -20.16
CA CYS A 49 10.76 -4.11 -20.21
C CYS A 49 10.70 -5.27 -19.21
N PRO A 50 9.73 -5.32 -18.28
CA PRO A 50 9.61 -6.40 -17.30
C PRO A 50 9.18 -7.74 -17.93
N ILE A 51 8.75 -7.75 -19.20
CA ILE A 51 8.23 -8.94 -19.90
C ILE A 51 9.33 -9.59 -20.74
N CYS A 52 10.04 -8.83 -21.58
CA CYS A 52 11.06 -9.37 -22.48
C CYS A 52 12.49 -8.98 -22.12
N GLY A 53 12.69 -8.15 -21.08
CA GLY A 53 14.01 -7.75 -20.61
C GLY A 53 14.74 -6.71 -21.47
N VAL A 54 14.19 -6.28 -22.64
CA VAL A 54 14.85 -5.30 -23.50
C VAL A 54 15.15 -4.02 -22.73
N VAL A 55 16.37 -3.52 -22.85
CA VAL A 55 16.82 -2.27 -22.23
C VAL A 55 16.33 -1.10 -23.05
N ASN A 56 15.85 -0.05 -22.39
CA ASN A 56 15.32 1.15 -23.03
C ASN A 56 16.42 2.20 -23.24
N GLU A 57 17.43 1.90 -24.07
CA GLU A 57 18.60 2.77 -24.27
C GLU A 57 18.24 4.05 -25.02
N SER A 58 17.56 3.93 -26.15
CA SER A 58 17.20 5.05 -27.02
C SER A 58 15.96 5.81 -26.57
N SER A 59 15.27 5.40 -25.49
CA SER A 59 13.96 5.92 -25.04
C SER A 59 12.82 5.72 -26.06
N ASN A 60 13.08 5.04 -27.17
CA ASN A 60 12.10 4.77 -28.21
C ASN A 60 11.59 3.33 -28.20
N ASP A 61 12.28 2.41 -27.48
CA ASP A 61 11.89 1.01 -27.38
C ASP A 61 10.69 0.83 -26.46
N ILE A 62 10.60 1.66 -25.41
CA ILE A 62 9.48 1.68 -24.48
C ILE A 62 8.90 3.10 -24.44
N ILE A 63 7.68 3.21 -24.91
CA ILE A 63 6.97 4.49 -25.01
C ILE A 63 5.83 4.61 -23.97
N LYS A 64 5.45 5.84 -23.60
CA LYS A 64 4.27 6.11 -22.77
C LYS A 64 3.00 5.83 -23.56
N TRP A 65 2.08 5.04 -22.96
CA TRP A 65 0.85 4.55 -23.60
C TRP A 65 -0.40 4.88 -22.78
N GLY A 66 -0.54 6.15 -22.36
CA GLY A 66 -1.66 6.61 -21.54
C GLY A 66 -1.54 6.21 -20.06
N PHE A 67 -2.66 6.19 -19.35
CA PHE A 67 -2.71 5.97 -17.90
C PHE A 67 -3.75 4.91 -17.50
N ARG A 68 -3.42 4.10 -16.50
CA ARG A 68 -4.40 3.41 -15.69
C ARG A 68 -4.91 4.39 -14.65
N LYS A 69 -6.12 4.91 -14.85
CA LYS A 69 -6.74 5.93 -13.99
C LYS A 69 -7.37 5.32 -12.73
N ASN A 70 -7.59 6.17 -11.72
CA ASN A 70 -8.39 5.89 -10.53
C ASN A 70 -7.94 4.69 -9.68
N CYS A 71 -6.63 4.45 -9.57
CA CYS A 71 -6.11 3.47 -8.63
C CYS A 71 -6.25 4.00 -7.20
N LYS A 72 -7.26 3.54 -6.47
CA LYS A 72 -7.57 3.98 -5.11
C LYS A 72 -6.66 3.26 -4.11
N ILE A 73 -5.87 4.02 -3.36
CA ILE A 73 -4.93 3.51 -2.36
C ILE A 73 -5.28 4.17 -1.03
N LYS A 74 -5.61 3.37 -0.01
CA LYS A 74 -5.78 3.87 1.35
C LYS A 74 -4.41 4.12 1.96
N ILE A 75 -4.22 5.34 2.45
CA ILE A 75 -3.02 5.79 3.15
C ILE A 75 -3.36 6.08 4.61
N PRO A 76 -2.38 6.21 5.52
CA PRO A 76 -2.63 6.59 6.91
C PRO A 76 -3.47 7.85 7.02
N LYS A 77 -4.23 7.97 8.12
CA LYS A 77 -5.03 9.16 8.38
C LYS A 77 -4.19 10.42 8.41
N ILE A 78 -4.73 11.49 7.85
CA ILE A 78 -4.14 12.83 7.88
C ILE A 78 -5.09 13.73 8.67
N SER A 79 -4.60 14.34 9.76
CA SER A 79 -5.42 15.20 10.63
C SER A 79 -6.73 14.54 11.08
N ASN A 80 -6.67 13.28 11.54
CA ASN A 80 -7.81 12.45 11.96
C ASN A 80 -8.86 12.12 10.86
N CYS A 81 -8.68 12.58 9.62
CA CYS A 81 -9.52 12.20 8.48
C CYS A 81 -8.98 10.95 7.79
N TYR A 82 -9.86 10.07 7.37
CA TYR A 82 -9.47 8.97 6.48
C TYR A 82 -8.88 9.55 5.20
N SER A 83 -7.84 8.92 4.68
CA SER A 83 -7.12 9.47 3.54
C SER A 83 -7.03 8.47 2.40
N LEU A 84 -7.35 8.94 1.21
CA LEU A 84 -7.38 8.14 0.00
C LEU A 84 -6.53 8.82 -1.08
N LEU A 85 -5.49 8.13 -1.52
CA LEU A 85 -4.70 8.54 -2.67
C LEU A 85 -5.31 7.93 -3.93
N ILE A 86 -5.72 8.77 -4.86
CA ILE A 86 -6.14 8.37 -6.20
C ILE A 86 -4.93 8.51 -7.12
N LEU A 87 -4.31 7.40 -7.45
CA LEU A 87 -3.09 7.37 -8.24
C LEU A 87 -3.39 7.01 -9.70
N HIS A 88 -2.98 7.89 -10.62
CA HIS A 88 -2.98 7.62 -12.05
C HIS A 88 -1.63 7.05 -12.44
N LYS A 89 -1.58 5.74 -12.72
CA LYS A 89 -0.35 5.04 -13.04
C LYS A 89 -0.08 5.09 -14.54
N GLN A 90 1.12 5.55 -14.93
CA GLN A 90 1.55 5.53 -16.33
C GLN A 90 1.53 4.10 -16.86
N ARG A 91 0.97 3.91 -18.04
CA ARG A 91 1.09 2.69 -18.83
C ARG A 91 2.21 2.89 -19.86
N PHE A 92 2.97 1.84 -20.09
CA PHE A 92 4.03 1.81 -21.09
C PHE A 92 3.75 0.73 -22.13
N PHE A 93 4.22 0.93 -23.33
CA PHE A 93 4.17 -0.03 -24.43
C PHE A 93 5.61 -0.34 -24.87
N CYS A 94 5.96 -1.62 -24.91
CA CYS A 94 7.23 -2.11 -25.42
C CYS A 94 7.09 -2.46 -26.89
N LYS A 95 7.84 -1.79 -27.76
CA LYS A 95 7.82 -2.06 -29.20
C LYS A 95 8.45 -3.40 -29.59
N HIS A 96 9.35 -3.93 -28.75
CA HIS A 96 10.04 -5.17 -29.03
C HIS A 96 9.14 -6.39 -28.85
N CYS A 97 8.40 -6.48 -27.73
CA CYS A 97 7.51 -7.61 -27.46
C CYS A 97 6.02 -7.31 -27.71
N ASN A 98 5.70 -6.10 -28.16
CA ASN A 98 4.33 -5.60 -28.41
C ASN A 98 3.38 -5.71 -27.19
N ASN A 99 3.93 -5.71 -25.97
CA ASN A 99 3.17 -5.80 -24.75
C ASN A 99 3.12 -4.48 -23.99
N THR A 100 2.07 -4.30 -23.19
CA THR A 100 1.93 -3.16 -22.28
C THR A 100 2.17 -3.58 -20.85
N PHE A 101 2.76 -2.68 -20.06
CA PHE A 101 2.90 -2.82 -18.60
C PHE A 101 2.61 -1.49 -17.92
N ILE A 102 2.44 -1.52 -16.59
CA ILE A 102 2.01 -0.37 -15.80
C ILE A 102 3.14 0.01 -14.86
N ALA A 103 3.31 1.32 -14.62
CA ALA A 103 4.25 1.83 -13.65
C ALA A 103 4.01 1.22 -12.26
N GLU A 104 5.07 0.74 -11.64
CA GLU A 104 5.06 0.16 -10.30
C GLU A 104 5.67 1.14 -9.30
N THR A 105 5.28 1.02 -8.04
CA THR A 105 5.73 1.89 -6.95
C THR A 105 5.92 1.06 -5.69
N ASN A 106 6.87 1.47 -4.85
CA ASN A 106 7.10 0.88 -3.54
C ASN A 106 6.04 1.31 -2.50
N LEU A 107 5.10 2.18 -2.87
CA LEU A 107 4.04 2.61 -1.96
C LEU A 107 3.05 1.50 -1.65
N ILE A 108 2.84 0.59 -2.60
CA ILE A 108 1.82 -0.45 -2.53
C ILE A 108 2.29 -1.71 -3.27
N ASP A 109 2.06 -2.87 -2.69
CA ASP A 109 2.32 -4.14 -3.35
C ASP A 109 1.29 -4.42 -4.46
N ARG A 110 1.63 -5.34 -5.36
CA ARG A 110 0.72 -5.76 -6.44
C ARG A 110 -0.59 -6.28 -5.87
N ASN A 111 -1.69 -5.90 -6.50
CA ASN A 111 -3.06 -6.33 -6.14
C ASN A 111 -3.55 -5.91 -4.75
N LYS A 112 -2.83 -5.05 -4.04
CA LYS A 112 -3.30 -4.45 -2.80
C LYS A 112 -3.98 -3.10 -3.05
N ASN A 113 -4.77 -2.65 -2.08
CA ASN A 113 -5.48 -1.36 -2.08
C ASN A 113 -5.19 -0.50 -0.84
N ILE A 114 -4.24 -0.93 -0.01
CA ILE A 114 -3.71 -0.17 1.13
C ILE A 114 -2.22 0.02 0.95
N SER A 115 -1.70 1.15 1.39
CA SER A 115 -0.27 1.45 1.33
C SER A 115 0.52 0.60 2.34
N ASN A 116 1.81 0.40 2.06
CA ASN A 116 2.71 -0.31 2.96
C ASN A 116 2.82 0.36 4.33
N ASN A 117 2.68 1.69 4.39
CA ASN A 117 2.61 2.43 5.66
C ASN A 117 1.34 2.09 6.46
N THR A 118 0.19 1.91 5.79
CA THR A 118 -1.05 1.47 6.46
C THR A 118 -0.94 0.02 6.92
N GLU A 119 -0.25 -0.84 6.18
CA GLU A 119 0.03 -2.22 6.61
C GLU A 119 0.97 -2.26 7.82
N LEU A 120 1.99 -1.39 7.83
CA LEU A 120 2.86 -1.27 9.00
C LEU A 120 2.07 -0.82 10.23
N GLN A 121 1.20 0.18 10.09
CA GLN A 121 0.32 0.63 11.16
C GLN A 121 -0.61 -0.49 11.65
N LEU A 122 -1.18 -1.29 10.73
CA LEU A 122 -1.97 -2.46 11.08
C LEU A 122 -1.17 -3.45 11.94
N ASN A 123 0.07 -3.75 11.55
CA ASN A 123 0.93 -4.66 12.31
C ASN A 123 1.21 -4.14 13.73
N LEU A 124 1.44 -2.84 13.88
CA LEU A 124 1.66 -2.21 15.19
C LEU A 124 0.40 -2.24 16.07
N GLU A 125 -0.78 -2.02 15.49
CA GLU A 125 -2.04 -2.07 16.22
C GLU A 125 -2.42 -3.51 16.65
N LEU A 126 -2.06 -4.52 15.84
CA LEU A 126 -2.26 -5.93 16.19
C LEU A 126 -1.39 -6.40 17.37
N MET A 127 -0.31 -5.69 17.69
CA MET A 127 0.50 -5.95 18.88
C MET A 127 -0.15 -5.44 20.17
N GLN A 128 -1.15 -4.59 20.07
CA GLN A 128 -1.86 -4.02 21.21
C GLN A 128 -3.11 -4.86 21.54
N LYS A 129 -3.52 -4.86 22.83
CA LYS A 129 -4.75 -5.53 23.29
C LYS A 129 -5.98 -4.75 22.83
N GLN A 130 -6.42 -4.94 21.61
CA GLN A 130 -7.56 -4.24 21.01
C GLN A 130 -8.45 -5.20 20.24
N SER A 131 -9.73 -4.81 20.05
CA SER A 131 -10.63 -5.61 19.22
C SER A 131 -10.33 -5.41 17.73
N GLU A 132 -10.47 -6.48 16.94
CA GLU A 132 -10.31 -6.43 15.48
C GLU A 132 -11.29 -5.44 14.83
N LYS A 133 -12.50 -5.32 15.38
CA LYS A 133 -13.52 -4.37 14.91
C LYS A 133 -13.06 -2.92 15.09
N ASP A 134 -12.41 -2.60 16.21
CA ASP A 134 -11.90 -1.25 16.48
C ASP A 134 -10.72 -0.92 15.58
N ILE A 135 -9.80 -1.86 15.38
CA ILE A 135 -8.69 -1.73 14.42
C ILE A 135 -9.25 -1.51 13.01
N ALA A 136 -10.23 -2.33 12.58
CA ALA A 136 -10.88 -2.22 11.28
C ALA A 136 -11.50 -0.83 11.06
N LYS A 137 -12.21 -0.32 12.08
CA LYS A 137 -12.83 1.02 12.05
C LYS A 137 -11.76 2.13 12.02
N ARG A 138 -10.70 1.99 12.79
CA ARG A 138 -9.65 3.00 12.88
C ARG A 138 -8.85 3.13 11.59
N LEU A 139 -8.47 2.01 10.99
CA LEU A 139 -7.68 1.98 9.75
C LEU A 139 -8.54 2.00 8.48
N ASP A 140 -9.87 1.96 8.61
CA ASP A 140 -10.82 1.88 7.49
C ASP A 140 -10.54 0.66 6.58
N ILE A 141 -10.26 -0.48 7.16
CA ILE A 141 -10.07 -1.75 6.45
C ILE A 141 -11.17 -2.74 6.85
N SER A 142 -11.32 -3.83 6.10
CA SER A 142 -12.27 -4.89 6.45
C SER A 142 -11.72 -5.78 7.57
N VAL A 143 -12.60 -6.31 8.42
CA VAL A 143 -12.24 -7.31 9.43
C VAL A 143 -11.58 -8.52 8.77
N SER A 144 -12.13 -9.03 7.68
CA SER A 144 -11.55 -10.15 6.92
C SER A 144 -10.11 -9.93 6.43
N LYS A 145 -9.67 -8.67 6.31
CA LYS A 145 -8.26 -8.38 6.01
C LYS A 145 -7.40 -8.53 7.25
N ILE A 146 -7.93 -8.14 8.41
CA ILE A 146 -7.28 -8.34 9.71
C ILE A 146 -7.11 -9.83 9.98
N ASP A 147 -8.18 -10.62 9.82
CA ASP A 147 -8.15 -12.07 9.99
C ASP A 147 -7.07 -12.73 9.12
N ARG A 148 -7.02 -12.34 7.84
CA ARG A 148 -5.97 -12.85 6.92
C ARG A 148 -4.56 -12.49 7.41
N LYS A 149 -4.38 -11.29 7.94
CA LYS A 149 -3.09 -10.84 8.45
C LYS A 149 -2.71 -11.58 9.73
N LEU A 150 -3.66 -11.83 10.62
CA LEU A 150 -3.45 -12.62 11.82
C LEU A 150 -3.05 -14.06 11.48
N ASN A 151 -3.73 -14.68 10.51
CA ASN A 151 -3.40 -16.03 10.04
C ASN A 151 -2.00 -16.08 9.40
N GLU A 152 -1.60 -15.06 8.64
CA GLU A 152 -0.25 -14.92 8.10
C GLU A 152 0.80 -14.87 9.24
N ILE A 153 0.58 -14.03 10.25
CA ILE A 153 1.48 -13.89 11.40
C ILE A 153 1.54 -15.20 12.21
N SER A 154 0.40 -15.87 12.42
CA SER A 154 0.35 -17.13 13.18
C SER A 154 1.06 -18.27 12.45
N SER A 155 0.91 -18.39 11.13
CA SER A 155 1.61 -19.41 10.34
C SER A 155 3.13 -19.23 10.36
N HIS A 156 3.63 -17.99 10.35
CA HIS A 156 5.06 -17.72 10.52
C HIS A 156 5.57 -18.03 11.93
N LYS A 157 4.73 -17.91 12.97
CA LYS A 157 5.11 -18.26 14.35
C LYS A 157 5.20 -19.77 14.57
N VAL A 158 4.34 -20.56 13.94
CA VAL A 158 4.37 -22.03 14.05
C VAL A 158 5.71 -22.58 13.55
N LEU A 159 6.27 -22.03 12.49
CA LEU A 159 7.59 -22.42 11.98
C LEU A 159 8.76 -22.11 12.95
N ARG A 160 8.57 -21.20 13.91
CA ARG A 160 9.61 -20.86 14.92
C ARG A 160 9.44 -21.62 16.26
N HIS A 161 8.37 -22.38 16.42
CA HIS A 161 8.10 -23.10 17.68
C HIS A 161 9.11 -24.22 17.98
N GLU A 162 9.74 -24.77 16.95
CA GLU A 162 10.74 -25.83 17.11
C GLU A 162 12.08 -25.34 17.71
N THR A 163 12.28 -24.01 17.78
CA THR A 163 13.54 -23.40 18.24
C THR A 163 13.42 -22.57 19.51
N LEU A 164 12.22 -22.48 20.12
CA LEU A 164 12.01 -21.64 21.30
C LEU A 164 12.25 -22.44 22.59
N PRO A 165 12.97 -21.89 23.57
CA PRO A 165 13.15 -22.55 24.88
C PRO A 165 11.80 -22.73 25.59
N THR A 166 11.64 -23.82 26.32
CA THR A 166 10.40 -24.28 26.98
C THR A 166 9.72 -23.22 27.86
N SER A 167 10.47 -22.23 28.37
CA SER A 167 9.96 -21.10 29.15
C SER A 167 9.12 -20.10 28.37
N MET A 168 9.22 -20.08 27.03
CA MET A 168 8.41 -19.21 26.18
C MET A 168 7.10 -19.83 25.69
N ILE A 169 6.90 -21.11 25.89
CA ILE A 169 5.70 -21.85 25.45
C ILE A 169 4.46 -21.42 26.25
N CYS A 170 4.59 -20.99 27.49
CA CYS A 170 3.48 -20.54 28.33
C CYS A 170 2.77 -19.28 27.82
N PHE A 171 3.45 -18.41 27.05
CA PHE A 171 2.82 -17.18 26.53
C PHE A 171 1.94 -17.42 25.31
N SER A 172 2.17 -18.46 24.53
CA SER A 172 1.37 -18.75 23.33
C SER A 172 0.08 -19.53 23.65
N PHE A 173 0.00 -20.24 24.76
CA PHE A 173 -1.22 -20.95 25.20
C PHE A 173 -2.36 -19.97 25.59
N PHE A 174 -2.05 -18.76 26.02
CA PHE A 174 -3.07 -17.77 26.40
C PHE A 174 -3.81 -17.15 25.19
N LEU A 175 -3.27 -17.29 23.98
CA LEU A 175 -3.90 -16.78 22.76
C LEU A 175 -4.83 -17.80 22.07
N LEU A 176 -4.72 -19.09 22.41
CA LEU A 176 -5.53 -20.16 21.82
C LEU A 176 -6.86 -20.42 22.56
N PHE A 177 -7.05 -19.88 23.77
CA PHE A 177 -8.26 -20.11 24.59
C PHE A 177 -9.30 -18.99 24.50
N LYS A 178 -9.31 -18.18 23.45
CA LYS A 178 -10.36 -17.16 23.20
C LYS A 178 -11.22 -17.46 21.97
N SER A 179 -11.40 -18.73 21.61
CA SER A 179 -12.43 -19.15 20.66
C SER A 179 -13.29 -20.26 21.29
N ASN A 180 -14.21 -19.83 22.14
CA ASN A 180 -15.51 -20.46 22.40
C ASN A 180 -16.45 -19.36 22.85
#